data_9a5a54437654f3897f898be7d18e43db
#
_entry.id   9a5a54437654f3897f898be7d18e43db
#
_cell.length_a   1.000
_cell.length_b   1.000
_cell.length_c   1.000
_cell.angle_alpha   90.00
_cell.angle_beta   90.00
_cell.angle_gamma   90.00
#
_symmetry.space_group_name_H-M   'P 1'
#
loop_
_entity.id
_entity.type
_entity.pdbx_description
1 polymer ?
#
loop_
_entity_poly.entity_id
_entity_poly.type
_entity_poly.pdbx_seq_one_letter_code
_entity_poly.pdbx_strand_id
1 'polypeptide(L)'
;MEQRRRGGAVADPRVRGLGAAVSRLRRELAVHPAELSDRAVAEDELAVLAAMARSGDLEQPRLHRSLLLVAGALGSVSALGPALRDVRDAVDLCGRHTGPQQGG
;
A
#
# COMPACT_ATOMS: atom_id res chain seq x y z
N MET A 1 -25.93 -14.84 -4.27
CA MET A 1 -25.45 -14.52 -4.42
C MET A 1 -25.11 -13.42 -4.48
N GLU A 2 -25.15 -12.89 -4.60
CA GLU A 2 -24.92 -11.97 -4.71
C GLU A 2 -23.87 -11.28 -4.31
N GLN A 3 -23.38 -11.33 -3.63
CA GLN A 3 -22.30 -10.80 -3.14
C GLN A 3 -21.25 -10.99 -4.05
N ARG A 4 -21.30 -11.91 -4.73
CA ARG A 4 -20.30 -12.19 -5.51
C ARG A 4 -20.07 -11.23 -6.53
N ARG A 5 -20.91 -10.51 -6.82
CA ARG A 5 -20.74 -9.67 -7.80
C ARG A 5 -19.70 -8.75 -7.47
N ARG A 6 -19.63 -8.41 -6.34
CA ARG A 6 -18.67 -7.56 -5.97
C ARG A 6 -17.45 -8.23 -6.08
N GLY A 7 -17.48 -9.44 -6.20
CA GLY A 7 -16.33 -10.21 -6.35
C GLY A 7 -15.54 -9.68 -7.50
N GLY A 8 -16.19 -9.10 -8.46
CA GLY A 8 -15.48 -8.63 -9.58
C GLY A 8 -14.48 -7.56 -9.24
N ALA A 9 -14.87 -6.65 -8.41
CA ALA A 9 -14.01 -5.58 -8.04
C ALA A 9 -12.82 -6.11 -7.32
N VAL A 10 -13.02 -7.11 -6.52
CA VAL A 10 -11.98 -7.65 -5.74
C VAL A 10 -11.00 -8.35 -6.58
N ALA A 11 -11.36 -8.69 -7.78
CA ALA A 11 -10.52 -9.45 -8.62
C ALA A 11 -9.35 -8.70 -9.24
N ASP A 12 -9.29 -7.40 -9.12
CA ASP A 12 -8.18 -6.68 -9.72
C ASP A 12 -6.85 -7.10 -9.07
N PRO A 13 -5.96 -7.76 -9.80
CA PRO A 13 -4.74 -8.26 -9.23
C PRO A 13 -3.80 -7.16 -8.72
N ARG A 14 -3.87 -5.98 -9.30
CA ARG A 14 -3.02 -4.90 -8.83
C ARG A 14 -3.46 -4.42 -7.46
N VAL A 15 -4.75 -4.35 -7.23
CA VAL A 15 -5.29 -3.94 -5.94
C VAL A 15 -5.00 -5.02 -4.90
N ARG A 16 -5.14 -6.30 -5.28
CA ARG A 16 -4.84 -7.37 -4.36
C ARG A 16 -3.36 -7.37 -4.02
N GLY A 17 -2.50 -7.10 -5.00
CA GLY A 17 -1.07 -7.02 -4.76
C GLY A 17 -0.72 -5.91 -3.79
N LEU A 18 -1.40 -4.76 -3.92
CA LEU A 18 -1.18 -3.66 -3.01
C LEU A 18 -1.59 -4.07 -1.59
N GLY A 19 -2.74 -4.70 -1.44
CA GLY A 19 -3.21 -5.15 -0.13
C GLY A 19 -2.25 -6.12 0.52
N ALA A 20 -1.71 -7.05 -0.26
CA ALA A 20 -0.78 -8.05 0.26
C ALA A 20 0.53 -7.38 0.70
N ALA A 21 1.05 -6.46 -0.10
CA ALA A 21 2.30 -5.77 0.22
C ALA A 21 2.14 -4.91 1.48
N VAL A 22 1.03 -4.20 1.60
CA VAL A 22 0.74 -3.39 2.76
C VAL A 22 0.62 -4.26 4.01
N SER A 23 -0.08 -5.40 3.90
CA SER A 23 -0.25 -6.29 5.03
C SER A 23 1.08 -6.83 5.51
N ARG A 24 1.97 -7.16 4.58
CA ARG A 24 3.28 -7.67 4.95
C ARG A 24 4.06 -6.59 5.71
N LEU A 25 4.08 -5.37 5.21
CA LEU A 25 4.84 -4.31 5.87
C LEU A 25 4.27 -4.02 7.25
N ARG A 26 2.94 -4.02 7.38
CA ARG A 26 2.31 -3.80 8.68
C ARG A 26 2.73 -4.87 9.67
N ARG A 27 2.78 -6.14 9.26
CA ARG A 27 3.18 -7.21 10.17
C ARG A 27 4.64 -7.06 10.56
N GLU A 28 5.49 -6.74 9.62
CA GLU A 28 6.92 -6.61 9.92
C GLU A 28 7.17 -5.41 10.84
N LEU A 29 6.44 -4.31 10.63
CA LEU A 29 6.57 -3.16 11.49
C LEU A 29 6.08 -3.49 12.90
N ALA A 30 4.99 -4.21 13.02
CA ALA A 30 4.43 -4.55 14.32
C ALA A 30 5.39 -5.33 15.20
N VAL A 31 6.23 -6.18 14.59
CA VAL A 31 7.16 -6.98 15.37
C VAL A 31 8.56 -6.39 15.42
N HIS A 32 8.77 -5.24 14.78
CA HIS A 32 10.10 -4.62 14.76
C HIS A 32 10.40 -4.09 16.15
N PRO A 33 11.49 -4.52 16.75
CA PRO A 33 11.76 -4.20 18.16
C PRO A 33 12.28 -2.80 18.45
N ALA A 34 12.84 -2.13 17.45
CA ALA A 34 13.44 -0.84 17.71
C ALA A 34 12.39 0.25 17.88
N GLU A 35 12.72 1.23 18.67
CA GLU A 35 11.89 2.38 18.83
C GLU A 35 12.05 3.24 17.60
N LEU A 36 10.96 3.60 16.96
CA LEU A 36 11.01 4.42 15.78
C LEU A 36 10.16 5.66 16.03
N SER A 37 10.76 6.83 15.92
CA SER A 37 10.07 8.07 16.26
C SER A 37 8.85 8.31 15.38
N ASP A 38 8.88 7.85 14.14
CA ASP A 38 7.78 8.06 13.25
C ASP A 38 6.91 6.83 13.04
N ARG A 39 6.99 5.87 13.98
CA ARG A 39 6.21 4.64 13.85
C ARG A 39 4.71 4.93 13.76
N ALA A 40 4.20 5.84 14.55
CA ALA A 40 2.76 6.12 14.53
C ALA A 40 2.33 6.67 13.19
N VAL A 41 3.15 7.52 12.57
CA VAL A 41 2.84 8.06 11.27
C VAL A 41 2.79 6.92 10.25
N ALA A 42 3.77 6.03 10.30
CA ALA A 42 3.81 4.90 9.38
C ALA A 42 2.60 4.00 9.55
N GLU A 43 2.25 3.71 10.80
CA GLU A 43 1.09 2.84 11.07
C GLU A 43 -0.19 3.48 10.56
N ASP A 44 -0.37 4.78 10.76
CA ASP A 44 -1.57 5.45 10.31
C ASP A 44 -1.67 5.45 8.78
N GLU A 45 -0.56 5.73 8.11
CA GLU A 45 -0.59 5.79 6.65
C GLU A 45 -0.74 4.40 6.04
N LEU A 46 -0.16 3.38 6.66
CA LEU A 46 -0.35 2.02 6.18
C LEU A 46 -1.81 1.60 6.34
N ALA A 47 -2.48 2.07 7.39
CA ALA A 47 -3.90 1.79 7.56
C ALA A 47 -4.72 2.45 6.45
N VAL A 48 -4.33 3.65 6.02
CA VAL A 48 -5.00 4.33 4.92
C VAL A 48 -4.82 3.52 3.63
N LEU A 49 -3.60 3.04 3.36
CA LEU A 49 -3.33 2.25 2.17
C LEU A 49 -4.12 0.94 2.21
N ALA A 50 -4.21 0.32 3.39
CA ALA A 50 -4.96 -0.92 3.54
C ALA A 50 -6.44 -0.71 3.27
N ALA A 51 -6.98 0.41 3.73
CA ALA A 51 -8.39 0.72 3.52
C ALA A 51 -8.68 0.94 2.04
N MET A 52 -7.79 1.64 1.32
CA MET A 52 -7.97 1.85 -0.10
C MET A 52 -7.91 0.52 -0.85
N ALA A 53 -6.99 -0.36 -0.48
CA ALA A 53 -6.88 -1.66 -1.12
C ALA A 53 -8.12 -2.50 -0.88
N ARG A 54 -8.68 -2.42 0.33
CA ARG A 54 -9.86 -3.20 0.64
C ARG A 54 -11.08 -2.71 -0.11
N SER A 55 -11.25 -1.40 -0.24
CA SER A 55 -12.40 -0.86 -0.92
C SER A 55 -12.24 -0.92 -2.44
N GLY A 56 -11.03 -1.00 -2.92
CA GLY A 56 -10.77 -0.95 -4.35
C GLY A 56 -10.81 0.45 -4.92
N ASP A 57 -11.08 1.45 -4.08
CA ASP A 57 -11.19 2.82 -4.52
C ASP A 57 -9.88 3.53 -4.28
N LEU A 58 -9.02 3.57 -5.27
CA LEU A 58 -7.69 4.14 -5.12
C LEU A 58 -7.68 5.58 -5.61
N GLU A 59 -7.45 6.49 -4.69
CA GLU A 59 -7.31 7.88 -5.01
C GLU A 59 -5.86 8.13 -5.23
N GLN A 60 -5.44 8.35 -6.45
CA GLN A 60 -4.01 8.41 -6.80
C GLN A 60 -3.21 9.44 -5.99
N PRO A 61 -3.66 10.65 -5.81
CA PRO A 61 -2.87 11.60 -5.03
C PRO A 61 -2.71 11.16 -3.58
N ARG A 62 -3.78 10.58 -2.99
CA ARG A 62 -3.72 10.14 -1.62
C ARG A 62 -2.83 8.93 -1.50
N LEU A 63 -2.90 8.03 -2.47
CA LEU A 63 -2.11 6.83 -2.49
C LEU A 63 -0.62 7.18 -2.48
N HIS A 64 -0.22 8.11 -3.34
CA HIS A 64 1.18 8.50 -3.41
C HIS A 64 1.62 9.28 -2.17
N ARG A 65 0.74 10.10 -1.61
CA ARG A 65 1.07 10.84 -0.41
C ARG A 65 1.29 9.91 0.75
N SER A 66 0.42 8.91 0.92
CA SER A 66 0.57 7.95 2.00
C SER A 66 1.87 7.16 1.83
N LEU A 67 2.20 6.78 0.59
CA LEU A 67 3.45 6.07 0.34
C LEU A 67 4.65 6.93 0.73
N LEU A 68 4.63 8.22 0.39
CA LEU A 68 5.74 9.08 0.71
C LEU A 68 5.92 9.24 2.21
N LEU A 69 4.82 9.30 2.95
CA LEU A 69 4.90 9.42 4.39
C LEU A 69 5.44 8.14 5.02
N VAL A 70 5.04 6.98 4.51
CA VAL A 70 5.57 5.71 5.00
C VAL A 70 7.05 5.62 4.66
N ALA A 71 7.43 5.98 3.44
CA ALA A 71 8.82 5.90 3.02
C ALA A 71 9.68 6.85 3.86
N GLY A 72 9.17 8.03 4.18
CA GLY A 72 9.92 8.95 5.03
C GLY A 72 10.08 8.42 6.44
N ALA A 73 9.05 7.78 6.96
CA ALA A 73 9.08 7.27 8.33
C ALA A 73 9.95 6.03 8.47
N LEU A 74 9.98 5.16 7.47
CA LEU A 74 10.62 3.86 7.59
C LEU A 74 11.84 3.68 6.69
N GLY A 75 12.12 4.66 5.85
CA GLY A 75 13.13 4.49 4.80
C GLY A 75 14.53 4.21 5.30
N SER A 76 14.86 4.63 6.50
CA SER A 76 16.17 4.39 7.05
C SER A 76 16.28 3.07 7.81
N VAL A 77 15.19 2.32 7.91
CA VAL A 77 15.19 1.07 8.66
C VAL A 77 15.47 -0.06 7.69
N SER A 78 16.70 -0.51 7.62
CA SER A 78 17.10 -1.51 6.63
C SER A 78 16.30 -2.77 6.69
N ALA A 79 15.95 -3.21 7.89
CA ALA A 79 15.21 -4.47 8.04
C ALA A 79 13.84 -4.43 7.37
N LEU A 80 13.26 -3.22 7.22
CA LEU A 80 11.96 -3.07 6.60
C LEU A 80 12.05 -2.73 5.12
N GLY A 81 13.27 -2.58 4.59
CA GLY A 81 13.49 -2.17 3.21
C GLY A 81 12.80 -3.02 2.16
N PRO A 82 12.94 -4.35 2.22
CA PRO A 82 12.31 -5.18 1.20
C PRO A 82 10.79 -5.07 1.21
N ALA A 83 10.17 -5.05 2.40
CA ALA A 83 8.72 -4.94 2.47
C ALA A 83 8.25 -3.56 2.00
N LEU A 84 9.02 -2.51 2.32
CA LEU A 84 8.70 -1.17 1.87
C LEU A 84 8.80 -1.07 0.35
N ARG A 85 9.82 -1.71 -0.23
CA ARG A 85 10.00 -1.71 -1.66
C ARG A 85 8.83 -2.39 -2.35
N ASP A 86 8.31 -3.47 -1.77
CA ASP A 86 7.16 -4.17 -2.32
C ASP A 86 5.93 -3.25 -2.34
N VAL A 87 5.74 -2.45 -1.29
CA VAL A 87 4.62 -1.51 -1.25
C VAL A 87 4.81 -0.46 -2.35
N ARG A 88 6.03 0.05 -2.50
CA ARG A 88 6.31 1.05 -3.51
C ARG A 88 6.02 0.50 -4.92
N ASP A 89 6.47 -0.72 -5.18
CA ASP A 89 6.26 -1.34 -6.49
C ASP A 89 4.78 -1.56 -6.75
N ALA A 90 4.04 -1.95 -5.72
CA ALA A 90 2.61 -2.18 -5.87
C ALA A 90 1.87 -0.87 -6.15
N VAL A 91 2.27 0.23 -5.49
CA VAL A 91 1.68 1.53 -5.73
C VAL A 91 1.98 1.97 -7.18
N ASP A 92 3.20 1.73 -7.64
CA ASP A 92 3.58 2.09 -8.98
C ASP A 92 2.75 1.34 -10.03
N LEU A 93 2.47 0.08 -9.78
CA LEU A 93 1.66 -0.70 -10.69
C LEU A 93 0.23 -0.16 -10.74
N CYS A 94 -0.31 0.27 -9.62
CA CYS A 94 -1.64 0.84 -9.59
C CYS A 94 -1.68 2.16 -10.34
N GLY A 95 -0.64 2.97 -10.21
CA GLY A 95 -0.57 4.23 -10.91
C GLY A 95 -0.39 4.03 -12.41
N ARG A 96 0.44 3.06 -12.76
CA ARG A 96 0.70 2.80 -14.13
C ARG A 96 -0.54 2.33 -14.85
N HIS A 97 -1.42 1.68 -14.13
CA HIS A 97 -2.64 1.20 -14.70
C HIS A 97 -3.42 2.37 -15.27
N THR A 98 -3.35 3.53 -14.67
CA THR A 98 -4.07 4.64 -15.13
C THR A 98 -3.30 5.36 -16.17
N GLY A 99 -2.03 5.45 -16.00
CA GLY A 99 -1.20 6.16 -16.89
C GLY A 99 -1.26 5.78 -18.34
N PRO A 100 -1.12 4.57 -18.63
CA PRO A 100 -1.05 4.15 -19.99
C PRO A 100 -2.20 4.53 -20.82
N GLN A 101 -3.28 4.61 -20.26
CA GLN A 101 -4.36 4.88 -20.97
C GLN A 101 -4.31 6.16 -21.57
N GLN A 102 -3.79 7.09 -21.00
CA GLN A 102 -3.83 8.30 -21.56
C GLN A 102 -2.94 8.31 -22.60
N GLY A 103 -1.98 7.58 -22.53
CA GLY A 103 -1.05 7.58 -23.54
C GLY A 103 -1.75 7.18 -24.75
N GLY A 104 -2.68 6.47 -24.57
CA GLY A 104 -3.41 5.95 -25.66
C GLY A 104 -3.83 6.99 -26.48
#